data_f96255f82543a77129c3a3335dc2a300
#
_entry.id   f96255f82543a77129c3a3335dc2a300
#
_cell.length_a   1.000
_cell.length_b   1.000
_cell.length_c   1.000
_cell.angle_alpha   90.00
_cell.angle_beta   90.00
_cell.angle_gamma   90.00
#
_symmetry.space_group_name_H-M   'P 1'
#
loop_
_entity.id
_entity.type
_entity.pdbx_description
1 polymer ?
#
loop_
_entity_poly.entity_id
_entity_poly.type
_entity_poly.pdbx_seq_one_letter_code
_entity_poly.pdbx_strand_id
1 'polypeptide(L)'
;MKSKTALALLSLLPLGGLALAQVKSDEPQKQNIIDEVVWMVGDEPILLSDIEYQKLVLRSEGHTEGDLDCVIPERIAIQKLFLNQAKIDSIEVGDTQVNRMVEMWIQNAISQLGSQEKLEEYFNKKIGQIREEQATQVRNEEIVRAMQQRIAQDVRVSPSEISAFYKQLPQDSLPFVPKTVEVQIIAMQPQIPLSEIDRVKGVLRGYADDINAGKREFSTVARLYSEDKRTAAQGGEYGFVGKVSLDPAFATAIFNLSEKNRVSPIIKTDEGYHIAQLIERRGDLVNFRHILVRPVVEEKALEQASARLDSVAGLIKDQRLSFEQAAELYSEDKNTFNNGGLMTNGSNESNFSGSALFRYEELPQDIAKVAYTLKTGEVSKPFTMRNDKGLEQVAIIRIKAEHAEHMANMNADFRTIKEMALAKKRARIIDEWIRQKQRETSIVMAPRYRNCAFQYPGWVHEKK
;
A
#
# COMPACT_ATOMS: atom_id res chain seq x y z
N MET A 1 42.02 10.15 5.44
CA MET A 1 41.66 8.76 5.12
C MET A 1 40.16 8.64 5.37
N LYS A 2 39.34 8.73 4.31
CA LYS A 2 37.87 8.72 4.39
C LYS A 2 37.39 7.30 4.14
N SER A 3 37.01 6.60 5.21
CA SER A 3 36.33 5.31 5.11
C SER A 3 34.87 5.58 4.72
N LYS A 4 34.54 5.39 3.46
CA LYS A 4 33.16 5.31 2.96
C LYS A 4 32.67 3.86 3.14
N THR A 5 32.15 3.54 4.29
CA THR A 5 31.30 2.36 4.46
C THR A 5 29.92 2.72 3.93
N ALA A 6 29.74 2.57 2.62
CA ALA A 6 28.43 2.55 2.01
C ALA A 6 27.71 1.29 2.50
N LEU A 7 26.74 1.45 3.37
CA LEU A 7 25.77 0.43 3.71
C LEU A 7 24.84 0.28 2.49
N ALA A 8 25.27 -0.53 1.52
CA ALA A 8 24.39 -0.91 0.42
C ALA A 8 23.34 -1.89 1.00
N LEU A 9 22.22 -1.32 1.43
CA LEU A 9 20.98 -2.08 1.53
C LEU A 9 20.76 -2.71 0.16
N LEU A 10 20.72 -4.03 0.11
CA LEU A 10 20.20 -4.81 -0.99
C LEU A 10 18.66 -4.56 -1.02
N SER A 11 18.28 -3.33 -1.34
CA SER A 11 16.91 -3.07 -1.76
C SER A 11 16.81 -3.70 -3.16
N LEU A 12 16.18 -4.87 -3.24
CA LEU A 12 15.46 -5.24 -4.43
C LEU A 12 14.66 -3.98 -4.78
N LEU A 13 15.04 -3.31 -5.87
CA LEU A 13 14.26 -2.20 -6.37
C LEU A 13 12.83 -2.70 -6.45
N PRO A 14 11.87 -2.06 -5.76
CA PRO A 14 10.48 -2.31 -6.06
C PRO A 14 10.35 -2.12 -7.56
N LEU A 15 9.38 -2.78 -8.18
CA LEU A 15 8.91 -2.46 -9.53
C LEU A 15 8.60 -0.96 -9.55
N GLY A 16 9.71 -0.20 -9.58
CA GLY A 16 9.74 1.25 -9.53
C GLY A 16 9.16 1.75 -10.82
N GLY A 17 8.40 2.80 -10.70
CA GLY A 17 7.65 3.43 -11.76
C GLY A 17 8.37 3.37 -13.10
N LEU A 18 7.61 3.02 -14.14
CA LEU A 18 8.01 3.14 -15.52
C LEU A 18 8.55 4.55 -15.74
N ALA A 19 9.87 4.72 -15.64
CA ALA A 19 10.52 5.91 -16.17
C ALA A 19 10.38 5.83 -17.69
N LEU A 20 9.40 6.54 -18.22
CA LEU A 20 9.13 6.64 -19.65
C LEU A 20 10.21 7.53 -20.30
N ALA A 21 11.42 7.02 -20.39
CA ALA A 21 12.42 7.62 -21.25
C ALA A 21 12.09 7.23 -22.69
N GLN A 22 11.72 8.22 -23.51
CA GLN A 22 11.66 8.06 -24.95
C GLN A 22 13.06 7.73 -25.48
N VAL A 23 13.36 6.45 -25.59
CA VAL A 23 14.51 6.00 -26.37
C VAL A 23 14.15 6.16 -27.84
N LYS A 24 14.71 7.17 -28.50
CA LYS A 24 14.74 7.20 -29.98
C LYS A 24 15.42 5.93 -30.43
N SER A 25 14.68 5.06 -31.09
CA SER A 25 15.19 3.87 -31.74
C SER A 25 16.05 4.28 -32.93
N ASP A 26 17.36 4.30 -32.76
CA ASP A 26 18.25 4.00 -33.88
C ASP A 26 18.06 2.51 -34.16
N GLU A 27 17.59 2.18 -35.37
CA GLU A 27 17.35 0.79 -35.79
C GLU A 27 18.65 -0.01 -35.66
N PRO A 28 18.71 -1.06 -34.81
CA PRO A 28 19.81 -2.02 -34.89
C PRO A 28 19.54 -2.95 -36.08
N GLN A 29 20.49 -3.04 -36.98
CA GLN A 29 20.53 -4.08 -38.00
C GLN A 29 20.23 -5.46 -37.37
N LYS A 30 19.29 -6.20 -37.99
CA LYS A 30 18.98 -7.60 -37.66
C LYS A 30 20.22 -8.47 -37.85
N GLN A 31 21.08 -8.54 -36.86
CA GLN A 31 21.99 -9.66 -36.69
C GLN A 31 21.22 -10.73 -35.92
N ASN A 32 21.26 -11.98 -36.39
CA ASN A 32 20.85 -13.15 -35.61
C ASN A 32 21.83 -13.29 -34.44
N ILE A 33 21.59 -12.56 -33.37
CA ILE A 33 22.37 -12.64 -32.14
C ILE A 33 21.85 -13.87 -31.42
N ILE A 34 22.61 -14.96 -31.48
CA ILE A 34 22.48 -16.07 -30.52
C ILE A 34 22.94 -15.47 -29.20
N ASP A 35 22.06 -15.38 -28.23
CA ASP A 35 22.35 -14.80 -26.92
C ASP A 35 23.49 -15.59 -26.22
N GLU A 36 24.43 -14.89 -25.62
CA GLU A 36 25.62 -15.51 -25.02
C GLU A 36 25.37 -15.79 -23.54
N VAL A 37 25.55 -17.05 -23.12
CA VAL A 37 25.64 -17.38 -21.70
C VAL A 37 26.99 -16.91 -21.18
N VAL A 38 26.98 -15.81 -20.42
CA VAL A 38 28.22 -15.18 -19.91
C VAL A 38 28.59 -15.66 -18.51
N TRP A 39 27.60 -16.22 -17.78
CA TRP A 39 27.84 -16.73 -16.44
C TRP A 39 26.84 -17.86 -16.13
N MET A 40 27.27 -18.86 -15.38
CA MET A 40 26.45 -19.93 -14.84
C MET A 40 26.59 -19.97 -13.33
N VAL A 41 25.49 -20.03 -12.61
CA VAL A 41 25.43 -20.17 -11.15
C VAL A 41 24.58 -21.42 -10.84
N GLY A 42 25.23 -22.54 -10.54
CA GLY A 42 24.55 -23.82 -10.55
C GLY A 42 23.98 -24.11 -11.93
N ASP A 43 22.68 -24.36 -11.99
CA ASP A 43 21.91 -24.58 -13.22
C ASP A 43 21.27 -23.31 -13.79
N GLU A 44 21.57 -22.14 -13.22
CA GLU A 44 20.97 -20.87 -13.62
C GLU A 44 21.90 -20.09 -14.56
N PRO A 45 21.54 -19.93 -15.84
CA PRO A 45 22.32 -19.12 -16.78
C PRO A 45 22.06 -17.62 -16.57
N ILE A 46 23.09 -16.83 -16.87
CA ILE A 46 23.03 -15.39 -17.02
C ILE A 46 23.39 -15.07 -18.47
N LEU A 47 22.48 -14.42 -19.15
CA LEU A 47 22.65 -14.06 -20.55
C LEU A 47 23.25 -12.65 -20.69
N LEU A 48 23.97 -12.44 -21.79
CA LEU A 48 24.51 -11.12 -22.09
C LEU A 48 23.37 -10.09 -22.27
N SER A 49 22.27 -10.51 -22.91
CA SER A 49 21.08 -9.67 -23.07
C SER A 49 20.45 -9.21 -21.75
N ASP A 50 20.45 -10.07 -20.73
CA ASP A 50 19.92 -9.73 -19.39
C ASP A 50 20.74 -8.59 -18.78
N ILE A 51 22.08 -8.65 -18.91
CA ILE A 51 22.99 -7.65 -18.39
C ILE A 51 22.82 -6.33 -19.13
N GLU A 52 22.80 -6.35 -20.45
CA GLU A 52 22.66 -5.13 -21.26
C GLU A 52 21.30 -4.47 -21.06
N TYR A 53 20.23 -5.26 -20.93
CA TYR A 53 18.90 -4.74 -20.61
C TYR A 53 18.88 -4.03 -19.24
N GLN A 54 19.43 -4.64 -18.19
CA GLN A 54 19.48 -3.99 -16.88
C GLN A 54 20.36 -2.74 -16.85
N LYS A 55 21.45 -2.72 -17.60
CA LYS A 55 22.26 -1.51 -17.79
C LYS A 55 21.45 -0.39 -18.43
N LEU A 56 20.68 -0.71 -19.48
CA LEU A 56 19.83 0.27 -20.17
C LEU A 56 18.79 0.87 -19.21
N VAL A 57 18.12 0.02 -18.43
CA VAL A 57 17.13 0.48 -17.44
C VAL A 57 17.78 1.41 -16.42
N LEU A 58 18.88 1.02 -15.79
CA LEU A 58 19.56 1.86 -14.79
C LEU A 58 20.07 3.19 -15.36
N ARG A 59 20.56 3.19 -16.59
CA ARG A 59 20.97 4.44 -17.26
C ARG A 59 19.77 5.35 -17.53
N SER A 60 18.63 4.79 -17.90
CA SER A 60 17.39 5.58 -18.11
C SER A 60 16.86 6.20 -16.81
N GLU A 61 17.14 5.59 -15.67
CA GLU A 61 16.81 6.10 -14.32
C GLU A 61 17.84 7.11 -13.78
N GLY A 62 18.87 7.45 -14.59
CA GLY A 62 19.91 8.41 -14.21
C GLY A 62 21.06 7.82 -13.37
N HIS A 63 21.09 6.51 -13.17
CA HIS A 63 22.19 5.83 -12.49
C HIS A 63 23.36 5.58 -13.44
N THR A 64 24.26 6.56 -13.55
CA THR A 64 25.43 6.49 -14.45
C THR A 64 26.75 6.33 -13.69
N GLU A 65 26.71 6.37 -12.36
CA GLU A 65 27.92 6.26 -11.55
C GLU A 65 28.24 4.80 -11.18
N GLY A 66 29.50 4.44 -11.29
CA GLY A 66 30.05 3.13 -10.94
C GLY A 66 30.31 2.22 -12.14
N ASP A 67 31.01 1.12 -11.88
CA ASP A 67 31.31 0.08 -12.87
C ASP A 67 30.11 -0.84 -13.09
N LEU A 68 29.13 -0.37 -13.88
CA LEU A 68 27.93 -1.15 -14.19
C LEU A 68 28.26 -2.49 -14.86
N ASP A 69 29.42 -2.60 -15.53
CA ASP A 69 29.86 -3.82 -16.18
C ASP A 69 30.25 -4.92 -15.19
N CYS A 70 30.55 -4.55 -13.95
CA CYS A 70 30.85 -5.49 -12.88
C CYS A 70 29.70 -5.64 -11.87
N VAL A 71 29.02 -4.54 -11.53
CA VAL A 71 27.97 -4.50 -10.51
C VAL A 71 26.71 -5.26 -10.95
N ILE A 72 26.28 -5.08 -12.21
CA ILE A 72 25.05 -5.71 -12.71
C ILE A 72 25.18 -7.23 -12.82
N PRO A 73 26.24 -7.77 -13.46
CA PRO A 73 26.43 -9.22 -13.49
C PRO A 73 26.47 -9.87 -12.10
N GLU A 74 27.14 -9.22 -11.13
CA GLU A 74 27.18 -9.72 -9.76
C GLU A 74 25.79 -9.74 -9.12
N ARG A 75 25.00 -8.68 -9.30
CA ARG A 75 23.61 -8.60 -8.77
C ARG A 75 22.74 -9.71 -9.35
N ILE A 76 22.81 -9.95 -10.66
CA ILE A 76 22.11 -11.06 -11.31
C ILE A 76 22.61 -12.40 -10.76
N ALA A 77 23.93 -12.58 -10.60
CA ALA A 77 24.51 -13.81 -10.06
C ALA A 77 24.03 -14.11 -8.63
N ILE A 78 23.91 -13.10 -7.77
CA ILE A 78 23.34 -13.25 -6.43
C ILE A 78 21.87 -13.70 -6.52
N GLN A 79 21.07 -13.11 -7.40
CA GLN A 79 19.68 -13.52 -7.62
C GLN A 79 19.60 -14.99 -8.08
N LYS A 80 20.46 -15.38 -9.05
CA LYS A 80 20.54 -16.76 -9.54
C LYS A 80 20.98 -17.73 -8.45
N LEU A 81 21.86 -17.33 -7.54
CA LEU A 81 22.27 -18.14 -6.40
C LEU A 81 21.08 -18.46 -5.46
N PHE A 82 20.22 -17.46 -5.18
CA PHE A 82 18.99 -17.68 -4.43
C PHE A 82 18.01 -18.59 -5.17
N LEU A 83 17.81 -18.40 -6.47
CA LEU A 83 16.92 -19.22 -7.29
C LEU A 83 17.40 -20.68 -7.35
N ASN A 84 18.69 -20.89 -7.56
CA ASN A 84 19.29 -22.23 -7.57
C ASN A 84 19.07 -22.95 -6.23
N GLN A 85 19.31 -22.26 -5.10
CA GLN A 85 19.09 -22.87 -3.79
C GLN A 85 17.60 -23.08 -3.50
N ALA A 86 16.74 -22.16 -3.92
CA ALA A 86 15.29 -22.30 -3.74
C ALA A 86 14.73 -23.56 -4.45
N LYS A 87 15.25 -23.90 -5.63
CA LYS A 87 14.93 -25.18 -6.30
C LYS A 87 15.34 -26.39 -5.46
N ILE A 88 16.54 -26.37 -4.88
CA ILE A 88 17.05 -27.44 -4.01
C ILE A 88 16.18 -27.57 -2.76
N ASP A 89 15.78 -26.45 -2.17
CA ASP A 89 14.96 -26.37 -0.95
C ASP A 89 13.45 -26.52 -1.23
N SER A 90 13.05 -26.71 -2.48
CA SER A 90 11.64 -26.83 -2.93
C SER A 90 10.78 -25.63 -2.45
N ILE A 91 11.30 -24.42 -2.61
CA ILE A 91 10.55 -23.19 -2.31
C ILE A 91 9.74 -22.80 -3.53
N GLU A 92 8.41 -22.79 -3.38
CA GLU A 92 7.47 -22.45 -4.43
C GLU A 92 6.61 -21.24 -4.03
N VAL A 93 6.14 -20.51 -5.03
CA VAL A 93 5.21 -19.39 -4.88
C VAL A 93 3.93 -19.71 -5.63
N GLY A 94 2.79 -19.49 -4.98
CA GLY A 94 1.49 -19.82 -5.55
C GLY A 94 1.11 -18.95 -6.76
N ASP A 95 0.62 -19.60 -7.83
CA ASP A 95 0.23 -18.92 -9.08
C ASP A 95 -0.82 -17.82 -8.87
N THR A 96 -1.73 -17.99 -7.92
CA THR A 96 -2.75 -16.97 -7.59
C THR A 96 -2.12 -15.65 -7.13
N GLN A 97 -1.05 -15.72 -6.32
CA GLN A 97 -0.33 -14.53 -5.85
C GLN A 97 0.40 -13.86 -7.02
N VAL A 98 1.13 -14.66 -7.82
CA VAL A 98 1.87 -14.16 -9.00
C VAL A 98 0.91 -13.47 -9.97
N ASN A 99 -0.18 -14.14 -10.35
CA ASN A 99 -1.16 -13.59 -11.28
C ASN A 99 -1.78 -12.27 -10.78
N ARG A 100 -2.07 -12.17 -9.48
CA ARG A 100 -2.58 -10.92 -8.89
C ARG A 100 -1.57 -9.78 -9.03
N MET A 101 -0.30 -10.03 -8.76
CA MET A 101 0.75 -9.01 -8.88
C MET A 101 0.96 -8.58 -10.34
N VAL A 102 0.93 -9.53 -11.27
CA VAL A 102 1.02 -9.25 -12.71
C VAL A 102 -0.16 -8.41 -13.19
N GLU A 103 -1.39 -8.75 -12.79
CA GLU A 103 -2.55 -7.95 -13.17
C GLU A 103 -2.49 -6.53 -12.60
N MET A 104 -2.07 -6.36 -11.36
CA MET A 104 -1.86 -5.02 -10.78
C MET A 104 -0.80 -4.23 -11.55
N TRP A 105 0.32 -4.87 -11.94
CA TRP A 105 1.36 -4.24 -12.73
C TRP A 105 0.84 -3.83 -14.12
N ILE A 106 0.12 -4.72 -14.81
CA ILE A 106 -0.48 -4.45 -16.14
C ILE A 106 -1.45 -3.27 -16.05
N GLN A 107 -2.34 -3.26 -15.05
CA GLN A 107 -3.32 -2.17 -14.87
C GLN A 107 -2.62 -0.83 -14.58
N ASN A 108 -1.57 -0.83 -13.79
CA ASN A 108 -0.78 0.35 -13.52
C ASN A 108 -0.07 0.85 -14.80
N ALA A 109 0.55 -0.05 -15.57
CA ALA A 109 1.21 0.27 -16.83
C ALA A 109 0.23 0.83 -17.87
N ILE A 110 -0.97 0.23 -18.00
CA ILE A 110 -2.04 0.74 -18.85
C ILE A 110 -2.49 2.14 -18.40
N SER A 111 -2.64 2.35 -17.10
CA SER A 111 -3.02 3.66 -16.55
C SER A 111 -1.99 4.74 -16.87
N GLN A 112 -0.70 4.43 -16.84
CA GLN A 112 0.39 5.36 -17.15
C GLN A 112 0.52 5.63 -18.65
N LEU A 113 0.38 4.60 -19.49
CA LEU A 113 0.52 4.71 -20.95
C LEU A 113 -0.78 5.15 -21.63
N GLY A 114 -1.93 5.01 -20.96
CA GLY A 114 -3.24 5.45 -21.40
C GLY A 114 -4.10 4.36 -22.06
N SER A 115 -3.52 3.25 -22.61
CA SER A 115 -4.28 2.13 -23.12
C SER A 115 -3.45 0.84 -23.24
N GLN A 116 -4.14 -0.31 -23.41
CA GLN A 116 -3.49 -1.60 -23.64
C GLN A 116 -2.72 -1.60 -24.97
N GLU A 117 -3.25 -0.98 -26.03
CA GLU A 117 -2.61 -0.91 -27.34
C GLU A 117 -1.25 -0.18 -27.25
N LYS A 118 -1.20 0.90 -26.47
CA LYS A 118 0.07 1.63 -26.24
C LYS A 118 1.05 0.81 -25.40
N LEU A 119 0.58 -0.01 -24.47
CA LEU A 119 1.43 -0.94 -23.74
C LEU A 119 2.00 -2.02 -24.69
N GLU A 120 1.19 -2.60 -25.58
CA GLU A 120 1.62 -3.57 -26.57
C GLU A 120 2.63 -2.93 -27.57
N GLU A 121 2.39 -1.69 -27.99
CA GLU A 121 3.31 -0.91 -28.84
C GLU A 121 4.64 -0.64 -28.14
N TYR A 122 4.59 -0.21 -26.88
CA TYR A 122 5.79 0.09 -26.08
C TYR A 122 6.71 -1.12 -25.93
N PHE A 123 6.16 -2.28 -25.63
CA PHE A 123 6.91 -3.54 -25.50
C PHE A 123 7.13 -4.26 -26.85
N ASN A 124 6.49 -3.80 -27.92
CA ASN A 124 6.44 -4.51 -29.22
C ASN A 124 6.01 -5.98 -29.06
N LYS A 125 5.05 -6.25 -28.16
CA LYS A 125 4.57 -7.59 -27.80
C LYS A 125 3.08 -7.56 -27.54
N LYS A 126 2.41 -8.69 -27.72
CA LYS A 126 1.00 -8.85 -27.34
C LYS A 126 0.85 -8.98 -25.82
N ILE A 127 -0.26 -8.51 -25.28
CA ILE A 127 -0.53 -8.50 -23.83
C ILE A 127 -0.36 -9.89 -23.19
N GLY A 128 -0.69 -10.97 -23.91
CA GLY A 128 -0.46 -12.34 -23.43
C GLY A 128 1.01 -12.66 -23.19
N GLN A 129 1.89 -12.25 -24.12
CA GLN A 129 3.34 -12.44 -24.00
C GLN A 129 3.92 -11.57 -22.88
N ILE A 130 3.47 -10.32 -22.80
CA ILE A 130 3.87 -9.40 -21.70
C ILE A 130 3.49 -10.02 -20.35
N ARG A 131 2.27 -10.55 -20.23
CA ARG A 131 1.79 -11.22 -19.01
C ARG A 131 2.64 -12.41 -18.61
N GLU A 132 3.00 -13.27 -19.56
CA GLU A 132 3.80 -14.47 -19.32
C GLU A 132 5.24 -14.12 -18.87
N GLU A 133 5.87 -13.16 -19.55
CA GLU A 133 7.20 -12.67 -19.16
C GLU A 133 7.19 -12.02 -17.78
N GLN A 134 6.21 -11.17 -17.50
CA GLN A 134 6.05 -10.55 -16.18
C GLN A 134 5.75 -11.59 -15.09
N ALA A 135 4.96 -12.63 -15.40
CA ALA A 135 4.70 -13.71 -14.45
C ALA A 135 5.98 -14.47 -14.07
N THR A 136 6.86 -14.70 -15.05
CA THR A 136 8.15 -15.33 -14.79
C THR A 136 9.05 -14.45 -13.92
N GLN A 137 9.11 -13.15 -14.21
CA GLN A 137 9.90 -12.20 -13.43
C GLN A 137 9.38 -12.07 -11.99
N VAL A 138 8.09 -11.83 -11.82
CA VAL A 138 7.42 -11.73 -10.50
C VAL A 138 7.63 -13.02 -9.70
N ARG A 139 7.47 -14.19 -10.32
CA ARG A 139 7.70 -15.47 -9.64
C ARG A 139 9.13 -15.58 -9.14
N ASN A 140 10.13 -15.24 -9.95
CA ASN A 140 11.53 -15.29 -9.56
C ASN A 140 11.83 -14.32 -8.40
N GLU A 141 11.30 -13.10 -8.43
CA GLU A 141 11.44 -12.13 -7.35
C GLU A 141 10.82 -12.61 -6.04
N GLU A 142 9.61 -13.18 -6.10
CA GLU A 142 8.93 -13.72 -4.93
C GLU A 142 9.64 -14.96 -4.36
N ILE A 143 10.20 -15.84 -5.21
CA ILE A 143 11.02 -16.97 -4.77
C ILE A 143 12.27 -16.47 -4.05
N VAL A 144 12.99 -15.48 -4.60
CA VAL A 144 14.17 -14.88 -3.96
C VAL A 144 13.79 -14.27 -2.61
N ARG A 145 12.67 -13.54 -2.54
CA ARG A 145 12.16 -12.97 -1.28
C ARG A 145 11.82 -14.04 -0.25
N ALA A 146 11.12 -15.10 -0.67
CA ALA A 146 10.76 -16.21 0.19
C ALA A 146 12.03 -16.93 0.73
N MET A 147 13.06 -17.10 -0.12
CA MET A 147 14.33 -17.68 0.28
C MET A 147 15.07 -16.81 1.30
N GLN A 148 15.14 -15.49 1.08
CA GLN A 148 15.73 -14.56 2.03
C GLN A 148 14.99 -14.56 3.38
N GLN A 149 13.66 -14.60 3.34
CA GLN A 149 12.83 -14.71 4.56
C GLN A 149 13.12 -16.02 5.30
N ARG A 150 13.24 -17.13 4.60
CA ARG A 150 13.57 -18.44 5.18
C ARG A 150 14.95 -18.45 5.85
N ILE A 151 15.97 -17.87 5.21
CA ILE A 151 17.31 -17.74 5.79
C ILE A 151 17.27 -16.92 7.08
N ALA A 152 16.46 -15.86 7.11
CA ALA A 152 16.38 -14.93 8.22
C ALA A 152 15.22 -15.18 9.20
N GLN A 153 14.42 -16.25 9.03
CA GLN A 153 13.18 -16.48 9.79
C GLN A 153 13.38 -16.58 11.30
N ASP A 154 14.49 -17.19 11.73
CA ASP A 154 14.80 -17.42 13.13
C ASP A 154 15.72 -16.36 13.75
N VAL A 155 16.09 -15.35 12.95
CA VAL A 155 16.95 -14.26 13.43
C VAL A 155 16.18 -13.42 14.45
N ARG A 156 16.71 -13.33 15.65
CA ARG A 156 16.19 -12.52 16.75
C ARG A 156 17.31 -11.65 17.30
N VAL A 157 16.93 -10.56 17.94
CA VAL A 157 17.86 -9.68 18.64
C VAL A 157 17.49 -9.64 20.13
N SER A 158 18.51 -9.80 20.99
CA SER A 158 18.36 -9.64 22.43
C SER A 158 18.43 -8.16 22.84
N PRO A 159 17.90 -7.78 24.00
CA PRO A 159 18.02 -6.41 24.52
C PRO A 159 19.49 -5.93 24.61
N SER A 160 20.42 -6.81 24.94
CA SER A 160 21.84 -6.50 24.98
C SER A 160 22.44 -6.21 23.61
N GLU A 161 22.04 -6.98 22.58
CA GLU A 161 22.45 -6.73 21.19
C GLU A 161 21.87 -5.39 20.68
N ILE A 162 20.61 -5.06 21.00
CA ILE A 162 19.99 -3.80 20.64
C ILE A 162 20.75 -2.62 21.30
N SER A 163 21.08 -2.74 22.59
CA SER A 163 21.85 -1.74 23.29
C SER A 163 23.27 -1.56 22.73
N ALA A 164 23.94 -2.67 22.41
CA ALA A 164 25.25 -2.64 21.78
C ALA A 164 25.21 -2.01 20.37
N PHE A 165 24.19 -2.35 19.59
CA PHE A 165 23.95 -1.76 18.28
C PHE A 165 23.77 -0.24 18.37
N TYR A 166 22.89 0.23 19.27
CA TYR A 166 22.62 1.65 19.48
C TYR A 166 23.88 2.45 19.87
N LYS A 167 24.70 1.89 20.78
CA LYS A 167 25.97 2.52 21.20
C LYS A 167 27.01 2.65 20.10
N GLN A 168 26.95 1.78 19.08
CA GLN A 168 27.86 1.78 17.93
C GLN A 168 27.38 2.65 16.78
N LEU A 169 26.11 3.10 16.81
CA LEU A 169 25.59 3.99 15.77
C LEU A 169 26.19 5.38 15.89
N PRO A 170 26.69 5.95 14.79
CA PRO A 170 26.97 7.37 14.72
C PRO A 170 25.70 8.19 15.02
N GLN A 171 25.83 9.30 15.72
CA GLN A 171 24.66 10.13 16.06
C GLN A 171 23.91 10.66 14.83
N ASP A 172 24.63 10.93 13.74
CA ASP A 172 24.09 11.36 12.45
C ASP A 172 23.37 10.24 11.67
N SER A 173 23.51 8.99 12.10
CA SER A 173 22.84 7.82 11.53
C SER A 173 21.55 7.44 12.27
N LEU A 174 21.24 8.11 13.37
CA LEU A 174 19.98 7.91 14.07
C LEU A 174 18.84 8.55 13.27
N PRO A 175 17.68 7.89 13.17
CA PRO A 175 16.52 8.49 12.50
C PRO A 175 16.06 9.74 13.26
N PHE A 176 15.72 10.77 12.51
CA PHE A 176 14.99 11.91 13.05
C PHE A 176 13.54 11.51 13.24
N VAL A 177 13.02 11.64 14.45
CA VAL A 177 11.62 11.45 14.80
C VAL A 177 10.96 12.82 14.81
N PRO A 178 10.04 13.09 13.87
CA PRO A 178 9.38 14.39 13.81
C PRO A 178 8.43 14.57 14.99
N LYS A 179 8.04 15.82 15.26
CA LYS A 179 7.01 16.15 16.23
C LYS A 179 5.72 15.39 15.92
N THR A 180 5.15 14.73 16.93
CA THR A 180 3.90 13.99 16.81
C THR A 180 2.90 14.36 17.90
N VAL A 181 1.62 14.09 17.63
CA VAL A 181 0.52 14.34 18.55
C VAL A 181 -0.36 13.11 18.71
N GLU A 182 -0.92 12.95 19.91
CA GLU A 182 -2.03 12.04 20.17
C GLU A 182 -3.32 12.86 20.24
N VAL A 183 -4.28 12.50 19.39
CA VAL A 183 -5.56 13.21 19.28
C VAL A 183 -6.69 12.30 19.75
N GLN A 184 -7.57 12.85 20.58
CA GLN A 184 -8.83 12.22 20.95
C GLN A 184 -9.98 12.97 20.28
N ILE A 185 -11.04 12.24 19.89
CA ILE A 185 -12.22 12.76 19.19
C ILE A 185 -13.49 12.26 19.84
N ILE A 186 -14.48 13.14 19.92
CA ILE A 186 -15.88 12.80 20.18
C ILE A 186 -16.67 13.34 18.99
N ALA A 187 -17.34 12.46 18.27
CA ALA A 187 -18.12 12.84 17.09
C ALA A 187 -19.59 12.46 17.24
N MET A 188 -20.48 13.30 16.73
CA MET A 188 -21.92 13.06 16.67
C MET A 188 -22.43 13.27 15.26
N GLN A 189 -23.32 12.38 14.82
CA GLN A 189 -24.00 12.53 13.55
C GLN A 189 -25.23 13.46 13.72
N PRO A 190 -25.45 14.38 12.78
CA PRO A 190 -26.67 15.16 12.77
C PRO A 190 -27.87 14.25 12.49
N GLN A 191 -29.00 14.52 13.13
CA GLN A 191 -30.21 13.75 12.89
C GLN A 191 -30.81 14.11 11.53
N ILE A 192 -30.93 13.12 10.66
CA ILE A 192 -31.51 13.29 9.32
C ILE A 192 -33.04 13.19 9.44
N PRO A 193 -33.80 14.22 8.97
CA PRO A 193 -35.26 14.18 8.99
C PRO A 193 -35.82 13.01 8.17
N LEU A 194 -36.94 12.45 8.58
CA LEU A 194 -37.60 11.36 7.83
C LEU A 194 -38.02 11.83 6.43
N SER A 195 -38.42 13.08 6.27
CA SER A 195 -38.73 13.67 4.97
C SER A 195 -37.56 13.57 3.97
N GLU A 196 -36.34 13.80 4.43
CA GLU A 196 -35.14 13.70 3.58
C GLU A 196 -34.84 12.25 3.23
N ILE A 197 -34.99 11.34 4.20
CA ILE A 197 -34.85 9.91 3.95
C ILE A 197 -35.85 9.42 2.89
N ASP A 198 -37.11 9.89 2.99
CA ASP A 198 -38.16 9.55 2.02
C ASP A 198 -37.89 10.15 0.65
N ARG A 199 -37.35 11.37 0.59
CA ARG A 199 -36.89 11.99 -0.65
C ARG A 199 -35.85 11.14 -1.34
N VAL A 200 -34.77 10.74 -0.63
CA VAL A 200 -33.69 9.91 -1.17
C VAL A 200 -34.21 8.56 -1.66
N LYS A 201 -35.07 7.90 -0.87
CA LYS A 201 -35.70 6.65 -1.29
C LYS A 201 -36.60 6.84 -2.51
N GLY A 202 -37.31 7.98 -2.61
CA GLY A 202 -38.12 8.31 -3.79
C GLY A 202 -37.26 8.45 -5.05
N VAL A 203 -36.14 9.16 -4.96
CA VAL A 203 -35.18 9.33 -6.05
C VAL A 203 -34.64 7.97 -6.53
N LEU A 204 -34.20 7.11 -5.59
CA LEU A 204 -33.67 5.79 -5.94
C LEU A 204 -34.74 4.85 -6.55
N ARG A 205 -36.00 4.91 -6.07
CA ARG A 205 -37.11 4.18 -6.69
C ARG A 205 -37.31 4.64 -8.13
N GLY A 206 -37.36 5.98 -8.37
CA GLY A 206 -37.46 6.51 -9.73
C GLY A 206 -36.34 6.03 -10.66
N TYR A 207 -35.11 5.98 -10.19
CA TYR A 207 -34.00 5.41 -10.97
C TYR A 207 -34.20 3.91 -11.24
N ALA A 208 -34.58 3.14 -10.21
CA ALA A 208 -34.80 1.72 -10.37
C ALA A 208 -35.95 1.42 -11.37
N ASP A 209 -37.05 2.17 -11.30
CA ASP A 209 -38.19 2.03 -12.20
C ASP A 209 -37.81 2.36 -13.64
N ASP A 210 -37.11 3.46 -13.89
CA ASP A 210 -36.63 3.85 -15.21
C ASP A 210 -35.67 2.81 -15.82
N ILE A 211 -34.77 2.27 -15.00
CA ILE A 211 -33.80 1.25 -15.44
C ILE A 211 -34.51 -0.06 -15.74
N ASN A 212 -35.38 -0.53 -14.84
CA ASN A 212 -36.13 -1.78 -15.03
C ASN A 212 -37.08 -1.70 -16.21
N ALA A 213 -37.61 -0.49 -16.54
CA ALA A 213 -38.44 -0.24 -17.71
C ALA A 213 -37.61 -0.09 -19.02
N GLY A 214 -36.28 -0.15 -18.95
CA GLY A 214 -35.39 0.03 -20.10
C GLY A 214 -35.32 1.47 -20.64
N LYS A 215 -35.83 2.46 -19.90
CA LYS A 215 -35.78 3.88 -20.31
C LYS A 215 -34.39 4.48 -20.16
N ARG A 216 -33.60 3.97 -19.23
CA ARG A 216 -32.25 4.44 -18.93
C ARG A 216 -31.32 3.26 -18.65
N GLU A 217 -30.07 3.39 -19.06
CA GLU A 217 -29.02 2.45 -18.72
C GLU A 217 -28.50 2.71 -17.30
N PHE A 218 -28.32 1.65 -16.50
CA PHE A 218 -27.80 1.75 -15.12
C PHE A 218 -26.48 2.51 -15.07
N SER A 219 -25.54 2.16 -15.96
CA SER A 219 -24.23 2.80 -16.05
C SER A 219 -24.30 4.32 -16.30
N THR A 220 -25.25 4.76 -17.11
CA THR A 220 -25.46 6.18 -17.38
C THR A 220 -26.01 6.90 -16.16
N VAL A 221 -26.99 6.31 -15.47
CA VAL A 221 -27.54 6.88 -14.24
C VAL A 221 -26.46 6.93 -13.14
N ALA A 222 -25.64 5.89 -13.01
CA ALA A 222 -24.54 5.84 -12.07
C ALA A 222 -23.51 6.96 -12.31
N ARG A 223 -23.09 7.16 -13.56
CA ARG A 223 -22.14 8.25 -13.92
C ARG A 223 -22.67 9.63 -13.60
N LEU A 224 -23.96 9.86 -13.77
CA LEU A 224 -24.57 11.19 -13.60
C LEU A 224 -24.96 11.48 -12.15
N TYR A 225 -25.38 10.47 -11.40
CA TYR A 225 -26.09 10.70 -10.13
C TYR A 225 -25.54 9.90 -8.94
N SER A 226 -24.61 8.93 -9.15
CA SER A 226 -24.01 8.23 -8.03
C SER A 226 -23.03 9.12 -7.27
N GLU A 227 -23.18 9.16 -5.96
CA GLU A 227 -22.29 9.90 -5.06
C GLU A 227 -21.09 9.05 -4.59
N ASP A 228 -20.99 7.79 -5.03
CA ASP A 228 -19.75 7.01 -4.87
C ASP A 228 -18.75 7.35 -5.98
N LYS A 229 -17.86 8.31 -5.69
CA LYS A 229 -16.84 8.78 -6.65
C LYS A 229 -15.86 7.68 -7.08
N ARG A 230 -15.73 6.60 -6.32
CA ARG A 230 -14.81 5.49 -6.65
C ARG A 230 -15.29 4.71 -7.86
N THR A 231 -16.61 4.54 -8.01
CA THR A 231 -17.22 3.70 -9.05
C THR A 231 -18.06 4.47 -10.06
N ALA A 232 -18.51 5.68 -9.74
CA ALA A 232 -19.39 6.47 -10.59
C ALA A 232 -18.84 6.67 -12.01
N ALA A 233 -17.55 6.99 -12.17
CA ALA A 233 -16.90 7.19 -13.47
C ALA A 233 -16.91 5.93 -14.34
N GLN A 234 -16.85 4.74 -13.73
CA GLN A 234 -16.96 3.43 -14.38
C GLN A 234 -18.41 2.94 -14.49
N GLY A 235 -19.42 3.82 -14.34
CA GLY A 235 -20.83 3.45 -14.42
C GLY A 235 -21.32 2.65 -13.21
N GLY A 236 -20.70 2.84 -12.06
CA GLY A 236 -21.03 2.19 -10.80
C GLY A 236 -20.45 0.78 -10.65
N GLU A 237 -19.63 0.30 -11.59
CA GLU A 237 -19.07 -1.06 -11.56
C GLU A 237 -18.00 -1.19 -10.48
N TYR A 238 -18.14 -2.25 -9.65
CA TYR A 238 -17.27 -2.50 -8.51
C TYR A 238 -16.17 -3.55 -8.79
N GLY A 239 -16.39 -4.37 -9.83
CA GLY A 239 -15.54 -5.52 -10.13
C GLY A 239 -15.89 -6.76 -9.30
N PHE A 240 -15.10 -7.84 -9.45
CA PHE A 240 -15.32 -9.09 -8.73
C PHE A 240 -14.85 -9.00 -7.28
N VAL A 241 -15.78 -9.19 -6.34
CA VAL A 241 -15.49 -9.16 -4.90
C VAL A 241 -16.19 -10.29 -4.16
N GLY A 242 -15.57 -10.70 -3.06
CA GLY A 242 -16.15 -11.68 -2.13
C GLY A 242 -17.04 -11.02 -1.08
N LYS A 243 -17.89 -11.82 -0.45
CA LYS A 243 -18.87 -11.37 0.53
C LYS A 243 -18.29 -10.61 1.72
N VAL A 244 -17.11 -11.02 2.19
CA VAL A 244 -16.43 -10.44 3.37
C VAL A 244 -15.83 -9.05 3.12
N SER A 245 -15.70 -8.64 1.86
CA SER A 245 -15.14 -7.33 1.48
C SER A 245 -16.19 -6.22 1.40
N LEU A 246 -17.46 -6.54 1.63
CA LEU A 246 -18.59 -5.63 1.52
C LEU A 246 -19.23 -5.36 2.89
N ASP A 247 -19.92 -4.21 3.01
CA ASP A 247 -20.82 -3.96 4.13
C ASP A 247 -21.80 -5.13 4.28
N PRO A 248 -22.08 -5.65 5.50
CA PRO A 248 -22.92 -6.83 5.69
C PRO A 248 -24.34 -6.71 5.10
N ALA A 249 -24.97 -5.53 5.20
CA ALA A 249 -26.29 -5.30 4.63
C ALA A 249 -26.24 -5.27 3.10
N PHE A 250 -25.23 -4.61 2.55
CA PHE A 250 -24.98 -4.56 1.11
C PHE A 250 -24.62 -5.93 0.55
N ALA A 251 -23.71 -6.67 1.22
CA ALA A 251 -23.33 -8.01 0.85
C ALA A 251 -24.55 -8.94 0.79
N THR A 252 -25.40 -8.91 1.82
CA THR A 252 -26.60 -9.74 1.86
C THR A 252 -27.53 -9.47 0.68
N ALA A 253 -27.75 -8.19 0.36
CA ALA A 253 -28.60 -7.81 -0.75
C ALA A 253 -28.02 -8.25 -2.11
N ILE A 254 -26.71 -8.00 -2.36
CA ILE A 254 -26.06 -8.33 -3.64
C ILE A 254 -25.96 -9.84 -3.87
N PHE A 255 -25.59 -10.60 -2.84
CA PHE A 255 -25.45 -12.06 -2.96
C PHE A 255 -26.78 -12.77 -3.12
N ASN A 256 -27.90 -12.14 -2.78
CA ASN A 256 -29.26 -12.65 -2.99
C ASN A 256 -29.84 -12.28 -4.37
N LEU A 257 -29.17 -11.42 -5.16
CA LEU A 257 -29.61 -11.13 -6.50
C LEU A 257 -29.39 -12.34 -7.42
N SER A 258 -30.47 -12.86 -8.00
CA SER A 258 -30.44 -14.00 -8.91
C SER A 258 -30.55 -13.59 -10.39
N GLU A 259 -31.20 -12.46 -10.67
CA GLU A 259 -31.47 -11.99 -12.02
C GLU A 259 -30.44 -10.95 -12.44
N LYS A 260 -29.76 -11.22 -13.56
CA LYS A 260 -28.92 -10.22 -14.23
C LYS A 260 -29.78 -9.07 -14.74
N ASN A 261 -29.21 -7.88 -14.70
CA ASN A 261 -29.83 -6.64 -15.20
C ASN A 261 -31.08 -6.15 -14.45
N ARG A 262 -31.55 -6.83 -13.43
CA ARG A 262 -32.60 -6.34 -12.55
C ARG A 262 -32.00 -5.51 -11.42
N VAL A 263 -32.64 -4.38 -11.11
CA VAL A 263 -32.22 -3.50 -10.01
C VAL A 263 -32.71 -4.04 -8.68
N SER A 264 -31.84 -4.02 -7.67
CA SER A 264 -32.15 -4.45 -6.31
C SER A 264 -33.20 -3.57 -5.64
N PRO A 265 -33.85 -4.05 -4.58
CA PRO A 265 -34.45 -3.15 -3.59
C PRO A 265 -33.44 -2.12 -3.05
N ILE A 266 -33.95 -1.06 -2.43
CA ILE A 266 -33.09 -0.05 -1.79
C ILE A 266 -32.36 -0.70 -0.61
N ILE A 267 -31.05 -0.56 -0.60
CA ILE A 267 -30.16 -1.06 0.43
C ILE A 267 -29.70 0.12 1.27
N LYS A 268 -29.86 0.02 2.59
CA LYS A 268 -29.34 1.01 3.54
C LYS A 268 -28.01 0.50 4.10
N THR A 269 -26.99 1.31 4.01
CA THR A 269 -25.68 1.10 4.66
C THR A 269 -25.31 2.31 5.52
N ASP A 270 -24.18 2.23 6.19
CA ASP A 270 -23.62 3.41 6.88
C ASP A 270 -23.19 4.53 5.90
N GLU A 271 -22.95 4.24 4.62
CA GLU A 271 -22.58 5.26 3.61
C GLU A 271 -23.77 6.03 3.04
N GLY A 272 -24.99 5.47 3.16
CA GLY A 272 -26.20 6.04 2.60
C GLY A 272 -27.17 4.98 2.07
N TYR A 273 -27.90 5.34 1.02
CA TYR A 273 -28.88 4.46 0.38
C TYR A 273 -28.42 4.08 -1.02
N HIS A 274 -28.55 2.80 -1.33
CA HIS A 274 -28.05 2.25 -2.60
C HIS A 274 -29.15 1.50 -3.35
N ILE A 275 -29.01 1.45 -4.65
CA ILE A 275 -29.55 0.41 -5.51
C ILE A 275 -28.43 -0.25 -6.29
N ALA A 276 -28.57 -1.51 -6.61
CA ALA A 276 -27.52 -2.26 -7.28
C ALA A 276 -28.06 -3.19 -8.36
N GLN A 277 -27.21 -3.59 -9.27
CA GLN A 277 -27.52 -4.51 -10.37
C GLN A 277 -26.40 -5.53 -10.54
N LEU A 278 -26.75 -6.81 -10.58
CA LEU A 278 -25.81 -7.90 -10.80
C LEU A 278 -25.35 -7.92 -12.27
N ILE A 279 -24.03 -7.91 -12.49
CA ILE A 279 -23.41 -8.09 -13.80
C ILE A 279 -23.07 -9.56 -14.03
N GLU A 280 -22.27 -10.16 -13.13
CA GLU A 280 -21.80 -11.53 -13.27
C GLU A 280 -21.51 -12.17 -11.92
N ARG A 281 -21.64 -13.50 -11.85
CA ARG A 281 -21.24 -14.29 -10.68
C ARG A 281 -20.23 -15.36 -11.11
N ARG A 282 -19.15 -15.51 -10.34
CA ARG A 282 -18.11 -16.53 -10.53
C ARG A 282 -17.82 -17.21 -9.19
N GLY A 283 -18.42 -18.36 -8.96
CA GLY A 283 -18.32 -19.05 -7.66
C GLY A 283 -18.78 -18.14 -6.52
N ASP A 284 -17.88 -17.89 -5.57
CA ASP A 284 -18.12 -17.04 -4.39
C ASP A 284 -17.83 -15.54 -4.64
N LEU A 285 -17.55 -15.15 -5.87
CA LEU A 285 -17.32 -13.78 -6.28
C LEU A 285 -18.49 -13.22 -7.08
N VAL A 286 -18.81 -11.95 -6.86
CA VAL A 286 -19.84 -11.23 -7.63
C VAL A 286 -19.23 -9.96 -8.22
N ASN A 287 -19.56 -9.71 -9.50
CA ASN A 287 -19.38 -8.41 -10.14
C ASN A 287 -20.75 -7.73 -10.24
N PHE A 288 -20.82 -6.50 -9.75
CA PHE A 288 -22.04 -5.71 -9.72
C PHE A 288 -21.74 -4.24 -9.99
N ARG A 289 -22.78 -3.49 -10.25
CA ARG A 289 -22.75 -2.02 -10.27
C ARG A 289 -23.75 -1.47 -9.27
N HIS A 290 -23.47 -0.28 -8.71
CA HIS A 290 -24.34 0.37 -7.74
C HIS A 290 -24.47 1.87 -7.97
N ILE A 291 -25.53 2.44 -7.42
CA ILE A 291 -25.76 3.88 -7.32
C ILE A 291 -25.95 4.19 -5.85
N LEU A 292 -25.18 5.12 -5.34
CA LEU A 292 -25.25 5.63 -3.97
C LEU A 292 -25.86 7.02 -3.99
N VAL A 293 -26.84 7.26 -3.13
CA VAL A 293 -27.38 8.60 -2.82
C VAL A 293 -27.37 8.80 -1.32
N ARG A 294 -26.78 9.90 -0.88
CA ARG A 294 -26.70 10.28 0.53
C ARG A 294 -27.81 11.25 0.87
N PRO A 295 -28.43 11.12 2.07
CA PRO A 295 -29.30 12.18 2.57
C PRO A 295 -28.51 13.48 2.78
N VAL A 296 -29.11 14.60 2.43
CA VAL A 296 -28.52 15.92 2.69
C VAL A 296 -28.74 16.27 4.16
N VAL A 297 -27.66 16.73 4.81
CA VAL A 297 -27.71 17.19 6.18
C VAL A 297 -28.17 18.67 6.19
N GLU A 298 -29.29 18.99 6.84
CA GLU A 298 -29.74 20.34 7.01
C GLU A 298 -28.85 21.08 8.02
N GLU A 299 -28.58 22.37 7.78
CA GLU A 299 -27.78 23.24 8.65
C GLU A 299 -28.31 23.23 10.10
N LYS A 300 -29.63 23.26 10.27
CA LYS A 300 -30.27 23.16 11.59
C LYS A 300 -29.90 21.86 12.35
N ALA A 301 -29.75 20.75 11.66
CA ALA A 301 -29.34 19.48 12.28
C ALA A 301 -27.88 19.52 12.72
N LEU A 302 -27.01 20.16 11.95
CA LEU A 302 -25.61 20.41 12.34
C LEU A 302 -25.53 21.35 13.55
N GLU A 303 -26.30 22.41 13.58
CA GLU A 303 -26.40 23.34 14.74
C GLU A 303 -26.83 22.61 16.02
N GLN A 304 -27.85 21.73 15.92
CA GLN A 304 -28.32 20.94 17.05
C GLN A 304 -27.26 19.96 17.56
N ALA A 305 -26.56 19.28 16.66
CA ALA A 305 -25.45 18.39 17.01
C ALA A 305 -24.28 19.19 17.65
N SER A 306 -23.98 20.37 17.11
CA SER A 306 -22.99 21.29 17.65
C SER A 306 -23.32 21.74 19.09
N ALA A 307 -24.55 22.16 19.33
CA ALA A 307 -25.02 22.57 20.66
C ALA A 307 -24.93 21.41 21.69
N ARG A 308 -25.26 20.19 21.27
CA ARG A 308 -25.10 18.99 22.13
C ARG A 308 -23.64 18.74 22.47
N LEU A 309 -22.71 18.80 21.49
CA LEU A 309 -21.28 18.63 21.73
C LEU A 309 -20.70 19.77 22.54
N ASP A 310 -21.17 21.00 22.37
CA ASP A 310 -20.75 22.13 23.20
C ASP A 310 -21.10 21.90 24.69
N SER A 311 -22.29 21.34 24.93
CA SER A 311 -22.70 20.93 26.28
C SER A 311 -21.77 19.83 26.85
N VAL A 312 -21.37 18.85 26.05
CA VAL A 312 -20.41 17.80 26.45
C VAL A 312 -19.04 18.41 26.72
N ALA A 313 -18.55 19.33 25.86
CA ALA A 313 -17.30 20.05 26.08
C ALA A 313 -17.33 20.85 27.39
N GLY A 314 -18.49 21.46 27.73
CA GLY A 314 -18.73 22.11 29.03
C GLY A 314 -18.54 21.15 30.23
N LEU A 315 -19.14 19.94 30.16
CA LEU A 315 -18.99 18.94 31.22
C LEU A 315 -17.54 18.49 31.41
N ILE A 316 -16.78 18.39 30.31
CA ILE A 316 -15.34 18.06 30.34
C ILE A 316 -14.55 19.23 30.96
N LYS A 317 -14.81 20.46 30.53
CA LYS A 317 -14.15 21.65 31.04
C LYS A 317 -14.37 21.85 32.54
N ASP A 318 -15.60 21.56 33.01
CA ASP A 318 -15.99 21.66 34.42
C ASP A 318 -15.49 20.44 35.24
N GLN A 319 -14.72 19.53 34.64
CA GLN A 319 -14.16 18.31 35.24
C GLN A 319 -15.24 17.36 35.81
N ARG A 320 -16.47 17.45 35.31
CA ARG A 320 -17.58 16.55 35.68
C ARG A 320 -17.48 15.20 34.99
N LEU A 321 -16.82 15.16 33.83
CA LEU A 321 -16.49 13.97 33.07
C LEU A 321 -15.06 14.11 32.53
N SER A 322 -14.34 12.98 32.45
CA SER A 322 -13.10 12.94 31.65
C SER A 322 -13.46 12.90 30.16
N PHE A 323 -12.52 13.23 29.29
CA PHE A 323 -12.74 13.13 27.84
C PHE A 323 -13.05 11.68 27.44
N GLU A 324 -12.36 10.72 28.04
CA GLU A 324 -12.54 9.29 27.82
C GLU A 324 -13.95 8.85 28.17
N GLN A 325 -14.45 9.21 29.35
CA GLN A 325 -15.82 8.92 29.78
C GLN A 325 -16.86 9.58 28.85
N ALA A 326 -16.59 10.82 28.44
CA ALA A 326 -17.46 11.52 27.51
C ALA A 326 -17.48 10.87 26.11
N ALA A 327 -16.33 10.34 25.64
CA ALA A 327 -16.25 9.59 24.40
C ALA A 327 -17.08 8.31 24.43
N GLU A 328 -16.99 7.53 25.51
CA GLU A 328 -17.76 6.29 25.69
C GLU A 328 -19.29 6.55 25.76
N LEU A 329 -19.68 7.66 26.39
CA LEU A 329 -21.10 7.98 26.61
C LEU A 329 -21.79 8.67 25.44
N TYR A 330 -21.04 9.50 24.69
CA TYR A 330 -21.65 10.43 23.74
C TYR A 330 -21.09 10.31 22.32
N SER A 331 -19.93 9.66 22.11
CA SER A 331 -19.38 9.56 20.76
C SER A 331 -20.11 8.50 19.93
N GLU A 332 -20.45 8.85 18.71
CA GLU A 332 -21.02 7.94 17.70
C GLU A 332 -19.94 7.43 16.72
N ASP A 333 -18.66 7.82 16.93
CA ASP A 333 -17.56 7.30 16.14
C ASP A 333 -17.17 5.88 16.60
N LYS A 334 -17.55 4.90 15.78
CA LYS A 334 -17.34 3.47 16.05
C LYS A 334 -15.86 3.07 16.16
N ASN A 335 -14.96 3.87 15.60
CA ASN A 335 -13.53 3.56 15.57
C ASN A 335 -12.82 3.96 16.89
N THR A 336 -13.36 4.94 17.61
CA THR A 336 -12.65 5.57 18.73
C THR A 336 -13.40 5.54 20.06
N PHE A 337 -14.76 5.39 20.06
CA PHE A 337 -15.54 5.50 21.31
C PHE A 337 -15.12 4.49 22.38
N ASN A 338 -14.81 3.24 22.02
CA ASN A 338 -14.35 2.19 22.93
C ASN A 338 -12.90 2.38 23.42
N ASN A 339 -12.17 3.33 22.84
CA ASN A 339 -10.77 3.63 23.18
C ASN A 339 -10.64 5.04 23.79
N GLY A 340 -11.69 5.51 24.49
CA GLY A 340 -11.71 6.83 25.09
C GLY A 340 -11.53 7.97 24.09
N GLY A 341 -12.00 7.78 22.86
CA GLY A 341 -11.89 8.72 21.77
C GLY A 341 -10.51 8.77 21.08
N LEU A 342 -9.53 7.95 21.48
CA LEU A 342 -8.17 7.99 20.94
C LEU A 342 -8.13 7.54 19.49
N MET A 343 -7.64 8.41 18.61
CA MET A 343 -7.46 8.12 17.20
C MET A 343 -6.28 7.20 16.94
N THR A 344 -6.38 6.39 15.90
CA THR A 344 -5.31 5.51 15.44
C THR A 344 -4.88 5.90 14.02
N ASN A 345 -3.58 6.01 13.80
CA ASN A 345 -3.01 6.32 12.50
C ASN A 345 -3.15 5.13 11.55
N GLY A 346 -4.04 5.26 10.57
CA GLY A 346 -4.32 4.23 9.57
C GLY A 346 -3.51 4.37 8.27
N SER A 347 -2.61 5.35 8.17
CA SER A 347 -1.80 5.56 6.97
C SER A 347 -0.74 4.46 6.82
N ASN A 348 -0.80 3.72 5.71
CA ASN A 348 0.21 2.71 5.38
C ASN A 348 1.58 3.32 5.04
N GLU A 349 1.63 4.61 4.74
CA GLU A 349 2.87 5.34 4.41
C GLU A 349 3.53 5.94 5.65
N SER A 350 2.83 5.93 6.79
CA SER A 350 3.35 6.47 8.05
C SER A 350 4.21 5.46 8.80
N ASN A 351 5.33 5.94 9.33
CA ASN A 351 6.15 5.17 10.29
C ASN A 351 5.41 4.91 11.61
N PHE A 352 4.30 5.64 11.85
CA PHE A 352 3.45 5.53 13.04
C PHE A 352 2.16 4.73 12.77
N SER A 353 2.05 4.07 11.62
CA SER A 353 0.88 3.25 11.26
C SER A 353 0.51 2.27 12.37
N GLY A 354 -0.78 2.19 12.70
CA GLY A 354 -1.31 1.36 13.77
C GLY A 354 -1.04 1.88 15.20
N SER A 355 -0.43 3.04 15.37
CA SER A 355 -0.24 3.71 16.67
C SER A 355 -1.18 4.90 16.82
N ALA A 356 -1.18 5.53 18.01
CA ALA A 356 -1.92 6.77 18.25
C ALA A 356 -1.14 8.03 17.85
N LEU A 357 0.06 7.88 17.32
CA LEU A 357 0.94 8.99 16.96
C LEU A 357 0.65 9.47 15.54
N PHE A 358 0.49 10.78 15.40
CA PHE A 358 0.30 11.44 14.11
C PHE A 358 1.30 12.58 13.95
N ARG A 359 1.90 12.70 12.78
CA ARG A 359 2.35 14.02 12.35
C ARG A 359 1.11 14.85 12.02
N TYR A 360 1.18 16.17 12.15
CA TYR A 360 0.01 17.02 11.89
C TYR A 360 -0.52 16.87 10.46
N GLU A 361 0.35 16.68 9.48
CA GLU A 361 0.00 16.46 8.08
C GLU A 361 -0.64 15.08 7.78
N GLU A 362 -0.55 14.14 8.72
CA GLU A 362 -1.19 12.83 8.63
C GLU A 362 -2.62 12.82 9.20
N LEU A 363 -2.97 13.85 9.94
CA LEU A 363 -4.34 14.01 10.44
C LEU A 363 -5.30 14.34 9.28
N PRO A 364 -6.57 13.87 9.34
CA PRO A 364 -7.60 14.36 8.44
C PRO A 364 -7.64 15.89 8.43
N GLN A 365 -7.78 16.48 7.25
CA GLN A 365 -7.62 17.93 7.04
C GLN A 365 -8.45 18.80 7.99
N ASP A 366 -9.69 18.41 8.27
CA ASP A 366 -10.57 19.17 9.16
C ASP A 366 -10.13 19.08 10.62
N ILE A 367 -9.61 17.92 11.03
CA ILE A 367 -9.04 17.71 12.36
C ILE A 367 -7.72 18.46 12.49
N ALA A 368 -6.84 18.39 11.49
CA ALA A 368 -5.55 19.08 11.50
C ALA A 368 -5.71 20.60 11.70
N LYS A 369 -6.65 21.24 10.98
CA LYS A 369 -6.94 22.69 11.09
C LYS A 369 -7.26 23.10 12.54
N VAL A 370 -8.02 22.28 13.24
CA VAL A 370 -8.41 22.55 14.64
C VAL A 370 -7.27 22.19 15.59
N ALA A 371 -6.63 21.03 15.39
CA ALA A 371 -5.54 20.55 16.22
C ALA A 371 -4.36 21.53 16.30
N TYR A 372 -4.03 22.21 15.20
CA TYR A 372 -2.96 23.23 15.19
C TYR A 372 -3.21 24.42 16.11
N THR A 373 -4.47 24.68 16.47
CA THR A 373 -4.85 25.83 17.33
C THR A 373 -4.91 25.47 18.81
N LEU A 374 -4.86 24.17 19.15
CA LEU A 374 -5.05 23.69 20.51
C LEU A 374 -3.71 23.46 21.24
N LYS A 375 -3.75 23.67 22.54
CA LYS A 375 -2.70 23.23 23.46
C LYS A 375 -3.00 21.84 23.99
N THR A 376 -1.94 21.17 24.47
CA THR A 376 -2.09 19.85 25.11
C THR A 376 -3.09 19.94 26.27
N GLY A 377 -4.08 19.03 26.28
CA GLY A 377 -5.16 18.98 27.27
C GLY A 377 -6.37 19.86 26.92
N GLU A 378 -6.25 20.76 25.98
CA GLU A 378 -7.35 21.66 25.58
C GLU A 378 -8.37 20.95 24.70
N VAL A 379 -9.66 21.18 24.96
CA VAL A 379 -10.78 20.68 24.16
C VAL A 379 -11.23 21.75 23.18
N SER A 380 -11.40 21.40 21.92
CA SER A 380 -11.86 22.30 20.88
C SER A 380 -13.31 22.75 21.08
N LYS A 381 -13.69 23.80 20.38
CA LYS A 381 -15.11 24.05 20.09
C LYS A 381 -15.62 23.00 19.10
N PRO A 382 -16.93 22.74 19.07
CA PRO A 382 -17.53 21.92 18.03
C PRO A 382 -17.21 22.44 16.63
N PHE A 383 -16.87 21.53 15.71
CA PHE A 383 -16.62 21.85 14.31
C PHE A 383 -17.19 20.76 13.40
N THR A 384 -17.58 21.12 12.19
CA THR A 384 -18.09 20.19 11.19
C THR A 384 -16.93 19.55 10.45
N MET A 385 -17.01 18.23 10.23
CA MET A 385 -16.05 17.45 9.47
C MET A 385 -16.76 16.35 8.68
N ARG A 386 -16.02 15.71 7.77
CA ARG A 386 -16.48 14.49 7.10
C ARG A 386 -15.72 13.29 7.65
N ASN A 387 -16.49 12.23 7.94
CA ASN A 387 -15.90 10.95 8.35
C ASN A 387 -15.32 10.18 7.15
N ASP A 388 -14.70 9.01 7.42
CA ASP A 388 -14.09 8.14 6.41
C ASP A 388 -15.06 7.68 5.31
N LYS A 389 -16.37 7.72 5.59
CA LYS A 389 -17.45 7.37 4.66
C LYS A 389 -17.97 8.59 3.88
N GLY A 390 -17.39 9.78 4.10
CA GLY A 390 -17.79 11.03 3.46
C GLY A 390 -19.06 11.65 4.00
N LEU A 391 -19.56 11.20 5.16
CA LEU A 391 -20.73 11.75 5.83
C LEU A 391 -20.34 12.95 6.69
N GLU A 392 -21.18 13.98 6.67
CA GLU A 392 -21.02 15.14 7.55
C GLU A 392 -21.36 14.80 8.98
N GLN A 393 -20.50 15.20 9.90
CA GLN A 393 -20.66 15.05 11.33
C GLN A 393 -20.08 16.25 12.07
N VAL A 394 -20.46 16.42 13.33
CA VAL A 394 -19.87 17.43 14.20
C VAL A 394 -18.95 16.73 15.20
N ALA A 395 -17.80 17.32 15.45
CA ALA A 395 -16.81 16.74 16.37
C ALA A 395 -16.24 17.80 17.32
N ILE A 396 -15.76 17.35 18.45
CA ILE A 396 -14.80 18.04 19.32
C ILE A 396 -13.55 17.16 19.45
N ILE A 397 -12.39 17.78 19.53
CA ILE A 397 -11.12 17.07 19.72
C ILE A 397 -10.37 17.62 20.93
N ARG A 398 -9.47 16.79 21.45
CA ARG A 398 -8.48 17.16 22.45
C ARG A 398 -7.09 16.68 22.01
N ILE A 399 -6.08 17.51 22.17
CA ILE A 399 -4.70 17.05 22.10
C ILE A 399 -4.38 16.36 23.44
N LYS A 400 -4.29 15.03 23.42
CA LYS A 400 -4.01 14.22 24.62
C LYS A 400 -2.56 14.38 25.03
N ALA A 401 -1.65 14.29 24.08
CA ALA A 401 -0.21 14.44 24.29
C ALA A 401 0.45 15.02 23.04
N GLU A 402 1.55 15.70 23.26
CA GLU A 402 2.43 16.22 22.21
C GLU A 402 3.84 15.71 22.48
N HIS A 403 4.47 15.11 21.48
CA HIS A 403 5.81 14.57 21.56
C HIS A 403 6.73 15.44 20.70
N ALA A 404 7.73 16.05 21.35
CA ALA A 404 8.68 16.90 20.66
C ALA A 404 9.54 16.09 19.67
N GLU A 405 9.94 16.75 18.61
CA GLU A 405 10.90 16.19 17.66
C GLU A 405 12.22 15.85 18.35
N HIS A 406 12.84 14.75 17.97
CA HIS A 406 14.09 14.30 18.54
C HIS A 406 14.81 13.31 17.63
N MET A 407 16.11 13.10 17.87
CA MET A 407 16.82 11.95 17.30
C MET A 407 16.41 10.70 18.05
N ALA A 408 16.15 9.61 17.32
CA ALA A 408 15.68 8.37 17.92
C ALA A 408 16.55 7.92 19.10
N ASN A 409 15.90 7.53 20.20
CA ASN A 409 16.59 7.15 21.43
C ASN A 409 16.01 5.86 22.03
N MET A 410 16.81 5.19 22.87
CA MET A 410 16.44 3.89 23.45
C MET A 410 15.20 3.93 24.35
N ASN A 411 14.85 5.07 24.93
CA ASN A 411 13.74 5.17 25.86
C ASN A 411 12.40 5.35 25.13
N ALA A 412 12.37 6.26 24.15
CA ALA A 412 11.15 6.59 23.40
C ALA A 412 10.95 5.67 22.18
N ASP A 413 12.04 5.28 21.52
CA ASP A 413 12.01 4.68 20.18
C ASP A 413 12.59 3.26 20.14
N PHE A 414 12.49 2.54 21.25
CA PHE A 414 13.05 1.18 21.38
C PHE A 414 12.64 0.26 20.24
N ARG A 415 11.38 0.35 19.78
CA ARG A 415 10.86 -0.46 18.66
C ARG A 415 11.61 -0.16 17.37
N THR A 416 11.80 1.11 17.03
CA THR A 416 12.52 1.55 15.83
C THR A 416 13.96 1.07 15.86
N ILE A 417 14.65 1.26 16.99
CA ILE A 417 16.05 0.83 17.16
C ILE A 417 16.16 -0.70 17.10
N LYS A 418 15.20 -1.43 17.68
CA LYS A 418 15.12 -2.88 17.59
C LYS A 418 14.99 -3.36 16.13
N GLU A 419 14.10 -2.74 15.35
CA GLU A 419 13.93 -3.10 13.93
C GLU A 419 15.20 -2.79 13.12
N MET A 420 15.89 -1.68 13.40
CA MET A 420 17.18 -1.37 12.77
C MET A 420 18.25 -2.42 13.11
N ALA A 421 18.35 -2.81 14.38
CA ALA A 421 19.28 -3.85 14.84
C ALA A 421 18.97 -5.21 14.21
N LEU A 422 17.67 -5.54 14.12
CA LEU A 422 17.19 -6.76 13.50
C LEU A 422 17.49 -6.78 11.99
N ALA A 423 17.23 -5.68 11.29
CA ALA A 423 17.53 -5.53 9.87
C ALA A 423 19.03 -5.70 9.59
N LYS A 424 19.89 -5.05 10.40
CA LYS A 424 21.36 -5.23 10.29
C LYS A 424 21.80 -6.67 10.52
N LYS A 425 21.22 -7.34 11.52
CA LYS A 425 21.55 -8.75 11.83
C LYS A 425 21.10 -9.67 10.69
N ARG A 426 19.90 -9.46 10.15
CA ARG A 426 19.38 -10.21 8.98
C ARG A 426 20.27 -10.01 7.76
N ALA A 427 20.65 -8.77 7.45
CA ALA A 427 21.53 -8.47 6.33
C ALA A 427 22.89 -9.21 6.47
N ARG A 428 23.47 -9.23 7.68
CA ARG A 428 24.71 -9.97 7.94
C ARG A 428 24.55 -11.48 7.72
N ILE A 429 23.46 -12.06 8.19
CA ILE A 429 23.19 -13.50 8.00
C ILE A 429 23.04 -13.84 6.52
N ILE A 430 22.36 -12.99 5.75
CA ILE A 430 22.23 -13.14 4.29
C ILE A 430 23.61 -13.02 3.61
N ASP A 431 24.43 -12.07 4.00
CA ASP A 431 25.82 -11.89 3.52
C ASP A 431 26.67 -13.12 3.78
N GLU A 432 26.63 -13.66 5.00
CA GLU A 432 27.34 -14.89 5.39
C GLU A 432 26.85 -16.08 4.56
N TRP A 433 25.55 -16.19 4.35
CA TRP A 433 24.94 -17.22 3.52
C TRP A 433 25.39 -17.13 2.06
N ILE A 434 25.41 -15.94 1.46
CA ILE A 434 25.90 -15.74 0.09
C ILE A 434 27.35 -16.21 -0.03
N ARG A 435 28.23 -15.80 0.90
CA ARG A 435 29.64 -16.22 0.92
C ARG A 435 29.81 -17.72 1.08
N GLN A 436 28.95 -18.35 1.85
CA GLN A 436 28.94 -19.82 2.00
C GLN A 436 28.49 -20.47 0.70
N LYS A 437 27.37 -20.03 0.12
CA LYS A 437 26.82 -20.65 -1.09
C LYS A 437 27.68 -20.45 -2.33
N GLN A 438 28.42 -19.36 -2.43
CA GLN A 438 29.45 -19.20 -3.47
C GLN A 438 30.48 -20.33 -3.47
N ARG A 439 30.86 -20.86 -2.29
CA ARG A 439 31.83 -21.97 -2.17
C ARG A 439 31.21 -23.33 -2.48
N GLU A 440 29.93 -23.49 -2.28
CA GLU A 440 29.19 -24.75 -2.43
C GLU A 440 28.60 -24.93 -3.83
N THR A 441 28.38 -23.84 -4.56
CA THR A 441 27.71 -23.83 -5.88
C THR A 441 28.75 -23.85 -7.00
N SER A 442 28.51 -24.63 -8.05
CA SER A 442 29.32 -24.59 -9.26
C SER A 442 29.14 -23.23 -9.97
N ILE A 443 30.23 -22.53 -10.21
CA ILE A 443 30.22 -21.21 -10.85
C ILE A 443 31.15 -21.23 -12.05
N VAL A 444 30.62 -20.86 -13.22
CA VAL A 444 31.40 -20.71 -14.46
C VAL A 444 31.16 -19.31 -14.98
N MET A 445 32.23 -18.55 -15.20
CA MET A 445 32.17 -17.13 -15.59
C MET A 445 33.04 -16.89 -16.82
N ALA A 446 32.53 -16.07 -17.74
CA ALA A 446 33.29 -15.60 -18.91
C ALA A 446 34.55 -14.83 -18.47
N PRO A 447 35.71 -14.97 -19.16
CA PRO A 447 36.98 -14.36 -18.75
C PRO A 447 36.93 -12.85 -18.55
N ARG A 448 36.09 -12.14 -19.31
CA ARG A 448 35.92 -10.66 -19.25
C ARG A 448 35.47 -10.15 -17.89
N TYR A 449 34.78 -10.95 -17.07
CA TYR A 449 34.30 -10.54 -15.74
C TYR A 449 35.25 -10.93 -14.59
N ARG A 450 36.30 -11.70 -14.84
CA ARG A 450 37.20 -12.23 -13.78
C ARG A 450 38.00 -11.14 -13.07
N ASN A 451 38.17 -9.99 -13.71
CA ASN A 451 38.94 -8.86 -13.16
C ASN A 451 38.04 -7.85 -12.44
N CYS A 452 36.76 -8.11 -12.32
CA CYS A 452 35.81 -7.26 -11.59
C CYS A 452 36.10 -7.22 -10.09
N ALA A 453 36.01 -6.03 -9.51
CA ALA A 453 36.06 -5.84 -8.06
C ALA A 453 34.69 -6.14 -7.45
N PHE A 454 34.36 -7.42 -7.31
CA PHE A 454 33.08 -7.87 -6.77
C PHE A 454 32.94 -7.59 -5.27
N GLN A 455 31.70 -7.33 -4.84
CA GLN A 455 31.34 -7.24 -3.42
C GLN A 455 31.58 -8.58 -2.70
N TYR A 456 31.36 -9.69 -3.40
CA TYR A 456 31.58 -11.04 -2.92
C TYR A 456 32.66 -11.73 -3.76
N PRO A 457 33.94 -11.74 -3.30
CA PRO A 457 35.04 -12.22 -4.14
C PRO A 457 35.02 -13.73 -4.44
N GLY A 458 34.16 -14.51 -3.78
CA GLY A 458 34.02 -15.95 -4.00
C GLY A 458 33.47 -16.36 -5.37
N TRP A 459 33.16 -15.43 -6.27
CA TRP A 459 32.75 -15.73 -7.65
C TRP A 459 33.90 -16.25 -8.52
N VAL A 460 35.13 -15.87 -8.21
CA VAL A 460 36.31 -16.27 -8.94
C VAL A 460 37.00 -17.40 -8.15
N HIS A 461 36.77 -18.64 -8.55
CA HIS A 461 37.52 -19.77 -7.99
C HIS A 461 38.89 -19.82 -8.67
N GLU A 462 39.96 -19.63 -7.94
CA GLU A 462 41.29 -20.03 -8.41
C GLU A 462 41.25 -21.55 -8.63
N LYS A 463 41.48 -21.98 -9.87
CA LYS A 463 41.74 -23.42 -10.14
C LYS A 463 42.96 -23.84 -9.31
N LYS A 464 42.73 -24.66 -8.28
CA LYS A 464 43.80 -25.40 -7.64
C LYS A 464 44.37 -26.40 -8.61
#